data_16bfe9bc5b4e37191b1c903fc749fd36
#
_entry.id   16bfe9bc5b4e37191b1c903fc749fd36
#
_cell.length_a   1.000
_cell.length_b   1.000
_cell.length_c   1.000
_cell.angle_alpha   90.00
_cell.angle_beta   90.00
_cell.angle_gamma   90.00
#
_symmetry.space_group_name_H-M   'P 1'
#
loop_
_entity.id
_entity.type
_entity.pdbx_description
1 polymer ?
#
loop_
_entity_poly.entity_id
_entity_poly.type
_entity_poly.pdbx_seq_one_letter_code
_entity_poly.pdbx_strand_id
1 'polypeptide(L)'
;MVELNSQQLPVVQAAKGDHGADWSKYQGANGVWGYPEDKFAIAQIGGTTDGYTCYDQWTYPTQVSGTIAQGKRAHTYIWWQNVTTNWQADQVLNYFLPKVQTPKGSIVALDVESGNQNTQAIQHACNRIRQAGYTPMVYGYKNYLQTHVDLSYLSNNEQLWLAEYPDYSVRRYPNFGYFPSYNNVGIFQFTSTYIAGGLDGDIDLTGITDNGYKNGNSQKPTSQTPAVQQGKQIHQATHNYTVRPGDSWWDIATKYGLDMNTLAQMNGTTINTTIYPGQVIRVGYAKHVNPIMNNDHAGQSSWTDALGDTWHKENGTFTSNTWLHLRWGARPSSSSIAIIGPGTIIKYDAYSRHGGYVWLRQPREHGQYGYIACRDANTNEAFGTFK
;
A
#
# COMPACT_ATOMS: atom_id res chain seq x y z
N MET A 1 23.10 32.97 31.07
CA MET A 1 22.12 32.14 30.34
C MET A 1 22.13 32.63 28.89
N VAL A 2 22.71 31.85 28.00
CA VAL A 2 22.74 32.16 26.57
C VAL A 2 21.57 31.36 25.97
N GLU A 3 20.56 32.07 25.49
CA GLU A 3 19.45 31.48 24.74
C GLU A 3 19.99 30.92 23.44
N LEU A 4 19.92 29.59 23.29
CA LEU A 4 20.17 28.92 22.03
C LEU A 4 18.99 29.19 21.10
N ASN A 5 19.19 30.07 20.14
CA ASN A 5 18.30 30.34 19.03
C ASN A 5 18.05 29.03 18.26
N SER A 6 16.85 28.50 18.33
CA SER A 6 16.41 27.41 17.48
C SER A 6 16.40 27.91 16.03
N GLN A 7 17.46 27.63 15.29
CA GLN A 7 17.46 27.86 13.84
C GLN A 7 16.38 26.98 13.21
N GLN A 8 15.28 27.60 12.85
CA GLN A 8 14.26 27.04 11.99
C GLN A 8 14.95 26.77 10.65
N LEU A 9 15.08 25.47 10.31
CA LEU A 9 15.56 25.08 8.98
C LEU A 9 14.64 25.72 7.93
N PRO A 10 15.19 26.27 6.84
CA PRO A 10 14.37 26.93 5.84
C PRO A 10 13.37 25.93 5.23
N VAL A 11 12.10 26.31 5.23
CA VAL A 11 11.05 25.60 4.49
C VAL A 11 11.45 25.61 3.02
N VAL A 12 11.75 24.44 2.46
CA VAL A 12 12.03 24.32 1.03
C VAL A 12 10.68 24.49 0.31
N GLN A 13 10.43 25.70 -0.20
CA GLN A 13 9.31 25.94 -1.11
C GLN A 13 9.70 25.41 -2.49
N ALA A 14 8.89 24.47 -3.07
CA ALA A 14 9.07 24.09 -4.45
C ALA A 14 8.74 25.29 -5.33
N ALA A 15 9.74 25.75 -6.08
CA ALA A 15 9.47 26.64 -7.17
C ALA A 15 8.95 25.83 -8.36
N LYS A 16 7.96 26.38 -9.10
CA LYS A 16 7.66 25.93 -10.44
C LYS A 16 8.96 25.90 -11.24
N GLY A 17 9.29 24.72 -11.81
CA GLY A 17 10.53 24.51 -12.53
C GLY A 17 11.58 23.68 -11.76
N ASP A 18 11.25 23.17 -10.56
CA ASP A 18 12.11 22.23 -9.86
C ASP A 18 12.25 20.93 -10.64
N HIS A 19 13.48 20.44 -10.72
CA HIS A 19 13.79 19.17 -11.35
C HIS A 19 13.85 18.05 -10.33
N GLY A 20 13.59 16.82 -10.80
CA GLY A 20 13.65 15.60 -10.03
C GLY A 20 13.83 14.38 -10.92
N ALA A 21 13.70 13.22 -10.32
CA ALA A 21 13.77 11.94 -10.99
C ALA A 21 12.71 10.98 -10.44
N ASP A 22 12.35 9.97 -11.21
CA ASP A 22 11.58 8.87 -10.68
C ASP A 22 12.42 7.59 -10.63
N TRP A 23 12.07 6.73 -9.65
CA TRP A 23 12.90 5.60 -9.28
C TRP A 23 12.09 4.33 -9.07
N SER A 24 12.68 3.22 -9.52
CA SER A 24 12.27 1.87 -9.19
C SER A 24 13.43 1.07 -8.59
N LYS A 25 13.40 -0.24 -8.70
CA LYS A 25 14.52 -1.11 -8.33
C LYS A 25 15.81 -0.87 -9.13
N TYR A 26 15.68 -0.32 -10.33
CA TYR A 26 16.81 -0.11 -11.24
C TYR A 26 17.76 0.99 -10.76
N GLN A 27 17.27 1.93 -9.94
CA GLN A 27 18.08 2.97 -9.32
C GLN A 27 18.66 2.54 -7.95
N GLY A 28 18.46 1.27 -7.56
CA GLY A 28 19.00 0.67 -6.35
C GLY A 28 18.39 1.22 -5.05
N ALA A 29 18.91 0.74 -3.92
CA ALA A 29 18.35 1.04 -2.60
C ALA A 29 18.32 2.54 -2.24
N ASN A 30 19.26 3.32 -2.76
CA ASN A 30 19.41 4.74 -2.40
C ASN A 30 18.86 5.70 -3.45
N GLY A 31 18.33 5.18 -4.57
CA GLY A 31 18.01 6.00 -5.73
C GLY A 31 19.26 6.60 -6.41
N VAL A 32 19.03 7.29 -7.50
CA VAL A 32 20.09 7.99 -8.26
C VAL A 32 19.60 9.40 -8.57
N TRP A 33 20.37 10.42 -8.17
CA TRP A 33 20.11 11.79 -8.56
C TRP A 33 20.79 12.10 -9.88
N GLY A 34 20.12 12.82 -10.75
CA GLY A 34 20.72 13.29 -11.99
C GLY A 34 21.73 14.38 -11.72
N TYR A 35 21.33 15.36 -10.93
CA TYR A 35 22.13 16.54 -10.63
C TYR A 35 21.96 16.99 -9.17
N PRO A 36 22.93 17.70 -8.58
CA PRO A 36 22.88 18.16 -7.19
C PRO A 36 21.67 19.05 -6.87
N GLU A 37 21.18 19.79 -7.86
CA GLU A 37 20.05 20.71 -7.74
C GLU A 37 18.69 20.03 -7.76
N ASP A 38 18.58 18.74 -8.07
CA ASP A 38 17.32 18.02 -8.04
C ASP A 38 16.64 18.13 -6.68
N LYS A 39 15.33 18.37 -6.66
CA LYS A 39 14.55 18.71 -5.47
C LYS A 39 13.57 17.65 -5.03
N PHE A 40 13.20 16.73 -5.91
CA PHE A 40 12.22 15.69 -5.59
C PHE A 40 12.56 14.36 -6.26
N ALA A 41 12.02 13.30 -5.68
CA ALA A 41 12.01 11.99 -6.29
C ALA A 41 10.63 11.35 -6.15
N ILE A 42 10.21 10.56 -7.15
CA ILE A 42 8.98 9.78 -7.11
C ILE A 42 9.37 8.30 -7.13
N ALA A 43 9.18 7.61 -6.01
CA ALA A 43 9.66 6.24 -5.81
C ALA A 43 8.55 5.21 -5.98
N GLN A 44 8.86 4.11 -6.67
CA GLN A 44 7.94 2.98 -6.85
C GLN A 44 7.71 2.23 -5.54
N ILE A 45 6.48 2.21 -5.04
CA ILE A 45 6.13 1.40 -3.86
C ILE A 45 5.95 -0.08 -4.21
N GLY A 46 5.60 -0.37 -5.44
CA GLY A 46 5.28 -1.69 -5.97
C GLY A 46 4.23 -1.55 -7.07
N GLY A 47 3.42 -2.58 -7.26
CA GLY A 47 2.36 -2.54 -8.25
C GLY A 47 1.66 -3.87 -8.46
N THR A 48 0.98 -3.96 -9.60
CA THR A 48 0.32 -5.17 -10.08
C THR A 48 0.55 -5.36 -11.57
N THR A 49 0.61 -6.61 -12.02
CA THR A 49 0.71 -6.96 -13.44
C THR A 49 -0.54 -7.63 -13.99
N ASP A 50 -1.37 -8.18 -13.13
CA ASP A 50 -2.63 -8.86 -13.47
C ASP A 50 -3.89 -8.07 -13.03
N GLY A 51 -3.69 -6.90 -12.43
CA GLY A 51 -4.73 -6.00 -11.97
C GLY A 51 -5.22 -6.23 -10.54
N TYR A 52 -4.68 -7.22 -9.80
CA TYR A 52 -5.10 -7.49 -8.42
C TYR A 52 -4.04 -8.15 -7.54
N THR A 53 -3.07 -8.90 -8.09
CA THR A 53 -1.95 -9.45 -7.31
C THR A 53 -0.88 -8.40 -7.17
N CYS A 54 -0.64 -7.94 -5.93
CA CYS A 54 0.31 -6.87 -5.65
C CYS A 54 1.69 -7.42 -5.30
N TYR A 55 2.73 -6.71 -5.74
CA TYR A 55 4.12 -6.94 -5.34
C TYR A 55 4.71 -5.67 -4.71
N ASP A 56 5.51 -5.82 -3.66
CA ASP A 56 6.23 -4.71 -3.04
C ASP A 56 7.56 -4.45 -3.76
N GLN A 57 7.93 -3.17 -3.89
CA GLN A 57 9.25 -2.79 -4.37
C GLN A 57 10.20 -2.63 -3.17
N TRP A 58 11.20 -3.50 -3.10
CA TRP A 58 12.13 -3.58 -1.96
C TRP A 58 12.97 -2.30 -1.75
N THR A 59 13.16 -1.50 -2.79
CA THR A 59 13.93 -0.25 -2.74
C THR A 59 13.15 0.93 -2.15
N TYR A 60 11.81 0.86 -2.16
CA TYR A 60 10.95 1.98 -1.81
C TYR A 60 11.24 2.60 -0.44
N PRO A 61 11.35 1.82 0.67
CA PRO A 61 11.54 2.41 2.00
C PRO A 61 12.83 3.22 2.11
N THR A 62 13.93 2.73 1.52
CA THR A 62 15.23 3.39 1.59
C THR A 62 15.33 4.56 0.62
N GLN A 63 14.73 4.47 -0.56
CA GLN A 63 14.63 5.58 -1.49
C GLN A 63 13.84 6.75 -0.88
N VAL A 64 12.70 6.50 -0.26
CA VAL A 64 11.89 7.53 0.41
C VAL A 64 12.64 8.15 1.59
N SER A 65 13.12 7.31 2.52
CA SER A 65 13.80 7.81 3.72
C SER A 65 15.10 8.56 3.39
N GLY A 66 15.86 8.07 2.39
CA GLY A 66 17.08 8.71 1.92
C GLY A 66 16.82 10.06 1.24
N THR A 67 15.75 10.19 0.48
CA THR A 67 15.31 11.46 -0.13
C THR A 67 14.97 12.50 0.95
N ILE A 68 14.13 12.11 1.92
CA ILE A 68 13.72 12.99 3.02
C ILE A 68 14.91 13.40 3.89
N ALA A 69 15.83 12.46 4.18
CA ALA A 69 17.03 12.74 4.96
C ALA A 69 17.96 13.78 4.30
N GLN A 70 17.92 13.89 2.96
CA GLN A 70 18.63 14.90 2.19
C GLN A 70 17.89 16.24 2.13
N GLY A 71 16.75 16.39 2.80
CA GLY A 71 15.92 17.60 2.76
C GLY A 71 15.18 17.79 1.43
N LYS A 72 15.05 16.72 0.64
CA LYS A 72 14.35 16.73 -0.64
C LYS A 72 12.96 16.10 -0.49
N ARG A 73 12.08 16.33 -1.46
CA ARG A 73 10.68 15.84 -1.43
C ARG A 73 10.59 14.45 -2.03
N ALA A 74 10.05 13.51 -1.28
CA ALA A 74 9.77 12.16 -1.71
C ALA A 74 8.29 12.00 -2.03
N HIS A 75 7.99 11.38 -3.13
CA HIS A 75 6.65 11.03 -3.58
C HIS A 75 6.58 9.54 -3.91
N THR A 76 5.39 9.05 -4.22
CA THR A 76 5.12 7.62 -4.42
C THR A 76 4.47 7.40 -5.77
N TYR A 77 4.82 6.29 -6.46
CA TYR A 77 3.99 5.77 -7.54
C TYR A 77 3.72 4.28 -7.40
N ILE A 78 2.63 3.82 -8.02
CA ILE A 78 2.15 2.44 -8.05
C ILE A 78 2.11 2.00 -9.51
N TRP A 79 2.85 0.95 -9.88
CA TRP A 79 2.71 0.32 -11.20
C TRP A 79 1.30 -0.23 -11.38
N TRP A 80 0.59 0.29 -12.39
CA TRP A 80 -0.86 0.14 -12.55
C TRP A 80 -1.23 -0.61 -13.82
N GLN A 81 -0.90 -1.90 -13.90
CA GLN A 81 -1.14 -2.72 -15.09
C GLN A 81 -2.40 -3.57 -14.93
N ASN A 82 -3.24 -3.62 -15.97
CA ASN A 82 -4.45 -4.44 -16.05
C ASN A 82 -5.52 -4.16 -14.97
N VAL A 83 -5.53 -2.96 -14.39
CA VAL A 83 -6.58 -2.53 -13.47
C VAL A 83 -7.73 -1.91 -14.27
N THR A 84 -8.76 -2.70 -14.56
CA THR A 84 -9.85 -2.33 -15.47
C THR A 84 -11.20 -2.13 -14.77
N THR A 85 -11.28 -2.44 -13.47
CA THR A 85 -12.50 -2.31 -12.67
C THR A 85 -12.25 -1.58 -11.36
N ASN A 86 -13.29 -0.95 -10.81
CA ASN A 86 -13.21 -0.30 -9.49
C ASN A 86 -12.83 -1.29 -8.39
N TRP A 87 -13.30 -2.54 -8.49
CA TRP A 87 -12.94 -3.57 -7.54
C TRP A 87 -11.42 -3.85 -7.54
N GLN A 88 -10.82 -3.99 -8.72
CA GLN A 88 -9.37 -4.17 -8.85
C GLN A 88 -8.62 -2.97 -8.29
N ALA A 89 -9.08 -1.75 -8.61
CA ALA A 89 -8.51 -0.52 -8.05
C ALA A 89 -8.54 -0.51 -6.52
N ASP A 90 -9.67 -0.94 -5.92
CA ASP A 90 -9.79 -1.06 -4.47
C ASP A 90 -8.82 -2.11 -3.89
N GLN A 91 -8.64 -3.26 -4.54
CA GLN A 91 -7.70 -4.28 -4.07
C GLN A 91 -6.27 -3.74 -4.04
N VAL A 92 -5.83 -3.11 -5.11
CA VAL A 92 -4.47 -2.55 -5.24
C VAL A 92 -4.27 -1.41 -4.22
N LEU A 93 -5.23 -0.49 -4.08
CA LEU A 93 -5.12 0.64 -3.16
C LEU A 93 -5.25 0.24 -1.70
N ASN A 94 -6.08 -0.75 -1.36
CA ASN A 94 -6.14 -1.29 0.00
C ASN A 94 -4.82 -1.94 0.43
N TYR A 95 -4.06 -2.46 -0.53
CA TYR A 95 -2.75 -3.03 -0.28
C TYR A 95 -1.68 -1.95 -0.09
N PHE A 96 -1.65 -0.91 -0.95
CA PHE A 96 -0.55 0.06 -0.95
C PHE A 96 -0.78 1.28 -0.07
N LEU A 97 -2.00 1.84 0.03
CA LEU A 97 -2.23 3.08 0.79
C LEU A 97 -1.79 3.03 2.26
N PRO A 98 -1.95 1.90 2.99
CA PRO A 98 -1.42 1.77 4.35
C PRO A 98 0.11 1.71 4.43
N LYS A 99 0.79 1.40 3.31
CA LYS A 99 2.24 1.23 3.22
C LYS A 99 2.97 2.47 2.72
N VAL A 100 2.25 3.51 2.29
CA VAL A 100 2.84 4.76 1.81
C VAL A 100 3.63 5.44 2.94
N GLN A 101 4.92 5.66 2.70
CA GLN A 101 5.86 6.23 3.69
C GLN A 101 6.15 7.71 3.46
N THR A 102 5.65 8.28 2.37
CA THR A 102 5.76 9.71 2.10
C THR A 102 4.71 10.49 2.91
N PRO A 103 4.95 11.77 3.25
CA PRO A 103 4.04 12.55 4.09
C PRO A 103 2.62 12.62 3.54
N LYS A 104 1.62 12.73 4.41
CA LYS A 104 0.25 13.05 3.98
C LYS A 104 0.23 14.34 3.17
N GLY A 105 -0.59 14.34 2.13
CA GLY A 105 -0.62 15.40 1.13
C GLY A 105 0.35 15.18 -0.03
N SER A 106 1.40 14.37 0.11
CA SER A 106 2.33 14.08 -0.99
C SER A 106 1.65 13.36 -2.16
N ILE A 107 2.32 13.30 -3.30
CA ILE A 107 1.80 12.63 -4.49
C ILE A 107 1.81 11.11 -4.28
N VAL A 108 0.70 10.47 -4.67
CA VAL A 108 0.61 9.04 -4.96
C VAL A 108 0.11 8.92 -6.40
N ALA A 109 1.01 8.57 -7.31
CA ALA A 109 0.70 8.45 -8.73
C ALA A 109 0.32 7.02 -9.11
N LEU A 110 -0.56 6.90 -10.10
CA LEU A 110 -0.87 5.67 -10.80
C LEU A 110 -0.05 5.64 -12.09
N ASP A 111 0.79 4.65 -12.25
CA ASP A 111 1.68 4.48 -13.39
C ASP A 111 0.98 3.62 -14.46
N VAL A 112 0.33 4.31 -15.40
CA VAL A 112 -0.60 3.79 -16.40
C VAL A 112 0.09 3.73 -17.77
N GLU A 113 0.91 2.70 -17.98
CA GLU A 113 1.70 2.59 -19.23
C GLU A 113 1.76 1.18 -19.82
N SER A 114 1.04 0.22 -19.24
CA SER A 114 1.07 -1.18 -19.71
C SER A 114 -0.25 -1.91 -19.47
N GLY A 115 -0.56 -2.85 -20.35
CA GLY A 115 -1.74 -3.73 -20.25
C GLY A 115 -3.06 -3.03 -20.61
N ASN A 116 -4.16 -3.61 -20.18
CA ASN A 116 -5.49 -3.04 -20.37
C ASN A 116 -5.80 -2.02 -19.28
N GLN A 117 -6.44 -0.92 -19.67
CA GLN A 117 -6.77 0.17 -18.77
C GLN A 117 -8.25 0.53 -18.84
N ASN A 118 -8.75 1.24 -17.82
CA ASN A 118 -10.10 1.75 -17.80
C ASN A 118 -10.15 3.12 -17.13
N THR A 119 -10.64 4.11 -17.84
CA THR A 119 -10.72 5.51 -17.37
C THR A 119 -11.49 5.65 -16.06
N GLN A 120 -12.62 4.94 -15.90
CA GLN A 120 -13.45 5.04 -14.70
C GLN A 120 -12.78 4.37 -13.49
N ALA A 121 -12.06 3.27 -13.71
CA ALA A 121 -11.28 2.62 -12.65
C ALA A 121 -10.12 3.52 -12.18
N ILE A 122 -9.45 4.22 -13.10
CA ILE A 122 -8.41 5.21 -12.79
C ILE A 122 -9.02 6.38 -12.01
N GLN A 123 -10.15 6.94 -12.47
CA GLN A 123 -10.85 8.02 -11.77
C GLN A 123 -11.28 7.60 -10.35
N HIS A 124 -11.80 6.39 -10.22
CA HIS A 124 -12.15 5.82 -8.91
C HIS A 124 -10.91 5.73 -8.00
N ALA A 125 -9.79 5.23 -8.53
CA ALA A 125 -8.53 5.13 -7.80
C ALA A 125 -8.02 6.51 -7.34
N CYS A 126 -8.06 7.53 -8.20
CA CYS A 126 -7.71 8.91 -7.84
C CYS A 126 -8.58 9.43 -6.69
N ASN A 127 -9.88 9.16 -6.71
CA ASN A 127 -10.78 9.53 -5.61
C ASN A 127 -10.41 8.83 -4.29
N ARG A 128 -10.04 7.55 -4.34
CA ARG A 128 -9.58 6.79 -3.18
C ARG A 128 -8.27 7.31 -2.60
N ILE A 129 -7.30 7.66 -3.45
CA ILE A 129 -6.03 8.28 -3.05
C ILE A 129 -6.30 9.62 -2.35
N ARG A 130 -7.20 10.45 -2.91
CA ARG A 130 -7.59 11.74 -2.33
C ARG A 130 -8.26 11.58 -0.97
N GLN A 131 -9.19 10.61 -0.85
CA GLN A 131 -9.84 10.28 0.42
C GLN A 131 -8.84 9.79 1.48
N ALA A 132 -7.78 9.13 1.08
CA ALA A 132 -6.70 8.70 1.95
C ALA A 132 -5.76 9.85 2.38
N GLY A 133 -6.00 11.08 1.90
CA GLY A 133 -5.24 12.28 2.26
C GLY A 133 -3.94 12.45 1.47
N TYR A 134 -3.88 11.96 0.22
CA TYR A 134 -2.77 12.14 -0.70
C TYR A 134 -3.21 12.91 -1.95
N THR A 135 -2.26 13.42 -2.71
CA THR A 135 -2.48 14.05 -4.01
C THR A 135 -2.42 12.98 -5.10
N PRO A 136 -3.54 12.64 -5.76
CA PRO A 136 -3.51 11.70 -6.87
C PRO A 136 -2.87 12.33 -8.11
N MET A 137 -2.12 11.53 -8.86
CA MET A 137 -1.69 11.84 -10.22
C MET A 137 -1.83 10.61 -11.12
N VAL A 138 -2.00 10.84 -12.41
CA VAL A 138 -1.96 9.79 -13.44
C VAL A 138 -0.71 10.00 -14.28
N TYR A 139 0.19 9.01 -14.23
CA TYR A 139 1.37 8.97 -15.08
C TYR A 139 1.13 8.07 -16.28
N GLY A 140 1.75 8.44 -17.37
CA GLY A 140 1.90 7.58 -18.54
C GLY A 140 2.51 8.33 -19.71
N TYR A 141 2.98 7.53 -20.65
CA TYR A 141 3.44 8.06 -21.94
C TYR A 141 2.23 8.53 -22.78
N LYS A 142 2.29 9.73 -23.31
CA LYS A 142 1.14 10.37 -23.98
C LYS A 142 0.46 9.47 -25.02
N ASN A 143 1.23 8.84 -25.92
CA ASN A 143 0.66 8.00 -26.98
C ASN A 143 -0.04 6.75 -26.41
N TYR A 144 0.46 6.17 -25.32
CA TYR A 144 -0.20 5.04 -24.68
C TYR A 144 -1.53 5.48 -24.06
N LEU A 145 -1.54 6.55 -23.30
CA LEU A 145 -2.76 7.05 -22.66
C LEU A 145 -3.83 7.43 -23.69
N GLN A 146 -3.47 8.09 -24.81
CA GLN A 146 -4.42 8.45 -25.86
C GLN A 146 -5.15 7.24 -26.47
N THR A 147 -4.52 6.07 -26.47
CA THR A 147 -5.09 4.86 -27.10
C THR A 147 -5.78 3.92 -26.12
N HIS A 148 -5.54 4.07 -24.81
CA HIS A 148 -6.01 3.13 -23.79
C HIS A 148 -7.01 3.74 -22.80
N VAL A 149 -7.08 5.07 -22.71
CA VAL A 149 -8.00 5.78 -21.79
C VAL A 149 -8.58 7.02 -22.46
N ASP A 150 -9.63 7.57 -21.89
CA ASP A 150 -10.08 8.92 -22.23
C ASP A 150 -9.17 9.96 -21.54
N LEU A 151 -8.04 10.27 -22.21
CA LEU A 151 -7.04 11.20 -21.69
C LEU A 151 -7.62 12.62 -21.58
N SER A 152 -8.57 12.99 -22.43
CA SER A 152 -9.23 14.31 -22.35
C SER A 152 -10.07 14.41 -21.08
N TYR A 153 -10.81 13.37 -20.75
CA TYR A 153 -11.53 13.30 -19.48
C TYR A 153 -10.59 13.39 -18.28
N LEU A 154 -9.53 12.55 -18.25
CA LEU A 154 -8.57 12.54 -17.14
C LEU A 154 -7.87 13.89 -16.98
N SER A 155 -7.47 14.53 -18.08
CA SER A 155 -6.79 15.83 -18.05
C SER A 155 -7.67 16.96 -17.51
N ASN A 156 -8.98 16.84 -17.56
CA ASN A 156 -9.90 17.83 -17.01
C ASN A 156 -10.27 17.56 -15.53
N ASN A 157 -10.07 16.36 -15.04
CA ASN A 157 -10.52 15.95 -13.71
C ASN A 157 -9.38 15.64 -12.75
N GLU A 158 -8.18 15.29 -13.25
CA GLU A 158 -7.05 14.86 -12.45
C GLU A 158 -5.76 15.59 -12.83
N GLN A 159 -4.79 15.57 -11.93
CA GLN A 159 -3.42 16.01 -12.22
C GLN A 159 -2.69 14.95 -13.04
N LEU A 160 -1.98 15.36 -14.06
CA LEU A 160 -1.22 14.48 -14.93
C LEU A 160 0.28 14.61 -14.72
N TRP A 161 0.96 13.50 -14.77
CA TRP A 161 2.40 13.38 -14.92
C TRP A 161 2.63 12.70 -16.27
N LEU A 162 2.93 13.48 -17.30
CA LEU A 162 3.03 12.96 -18.66
C LEU A 162 4.47 12.85 -19.12
N ALA A 163 4.76 11.72 -19.77
CA ALA A 163 6.02 11.46 -20.44
C ALA A 163 5.91 11.71 -21.94
N GLU A 164 6.83 12.50 -22.48
CA GLU A 164 7.05 12.66 -23.91
C GLU A 164 8.46 13.24 -24.19
N TYR A 165 9.23 12.57 -25.00
CA TYR A 165 10.58 13.04 -25.36
C TYR A 165 10.94 12.63 -26.80
N PRO A 166 11.80 13.42 -27.50
CA PRO A 166 12.06 13.23 -28.93
C PRO A 166 12.95 12.04 -29.24
N ASP A 167 13.86 11.72 -28.33
CA ASP A 167 14.93 10.74 -28.51
C ASP A 167 15.49 10.27 -27.16
N TYR A 168 16.50 9.41 -27.18
CA TYR A 168 17.21 8.89 -26.01
C TYR A 168 18.57 9.57 -25.78
N SER A 169 18.78 10.78 -26.30
CA SER A 169 19.99 11.55 -26.00
C SER A 169 20.00 12.00 -24.54
N VAL A 170 21.17 12.07 -23.91
CA VAL A 170 21.33 12.61 -22.57
C VAL A 170 20.82 14.05 -22.53
N ARG A 171 19.86 14.32 -21.65
CA ARG A 171 19.12 15.58 -21.68
C ARG A 171 18.86 16.10 -20.27
N ARG A 172 19.63 17.12 -19.89
CA ARG A 172 19.52 17.75 -18.57
C ARG A 172 18.28 18.64 -18.42
N TYR A 173 17.79 19.22 -19.50
CA TYR A 173 16.68 20.18 -19.48
C TYR A 173 15.59 19.77 -20.47
N PRO A 174 14.32 20.06 -20.15
CA PRO A 174 13.20 19.69 -21.01
C PRO A 174 13.28 20.40 -22.38
N ASN A 175 12.90 19.67 -23.42
CA ASN A 175 12.61 20.24 -24.73
C ASN A 175 11.08 20.50 -24.81
N PHE A 176 10.66 21.70 -24.49
CA PHE A 176 9.25 22.07 -24.55
C PHE A 176 8.63 22.04 -25.96
N GLY A 177 9.42 21.88 -27.02
CA GLY A 177 8.88 21.59 -28.35
C GLY A 177 8.19 20.22 -28.45
N TYR A 178 8.46 19.33 -27.49
CA TYR A 178 7.82 18.00 -27.35
C TYR A 178 6.89 17.93 -26.11
N PHE A 179 6.50 19.07 -25.56
CA PHE A 179 5.60 19.11 -24.42
C PHE A 179 4.23 18.50 -24.79
N PRO A 180 3.73 17.52 -24.00
CA PRO A 180 2.44 16.90 -24.24
C PRO A 180 1.31 17.85 -23.81
N SER A 181 0.80 18.67 -24.73
CA SER A 181 -0.15 19.76 -24.47
C SER A 181 -1.53 19.24 -24.07
N TYR A 182 -1.71 18.99 -22.78
CA TYR A 182 -2.98 18.68 -22.12
C TYR A 182 -3.22 19.61 -20.93
N ASN A 183 -4.47 19.68 -20.46
CA ASN A 183 -4.79 20.39 -19.21
C ASN A 183 -4.19 19.66 -18.02
N ASN A 184 -3.95 20.39 -16.92
CA ASN A 184 -3.54 19.85 -15.63
C ASN A 184 -2.27 18.95 -15.65
N VAL A 185 -1.35 19.20 -16.59
CA VAL A 185 -0.02 18.57 -16.53
C VAL A 185 0.77 19.23 -15.41
N GLY A 186 0.85 18.55 -14.25
CA GLY A 186 1.59 19.03 -13.08
C GLY A 186 3.07 18.69 -13.12
N ILE A 187 3.42 17.53 -13.69
CA ILE A 187 4.79 17.06 -13.88
C ILE A 187 4.99 16.62 -15.32
N PHE A 188 6.13 16.98 -15.90
CA PHE A 188 6.54 16.55 -17.22
C PHE A 188 7.81 15.69 -17.12
N GLN A 189 7.70 14.39 -17.43
CA GLN A 189 8.86 13.53 -17.65
C GLN A 189 9.38 13.79 -19.05
N PHE A 190 10.50 14.48 -19.15
CA PHE A 190 11.01 14.99 -20.43
C PHE A 190 12.12 14.14 -21.04
N THR A 191 12.57 13.09 -20.34
CA THR A 191 13.63 12.19 -20.81
C THR A 191 13.68 10.91 -19.96
N SER A 192 14.11 9.80 -20.59
CA SER A 192 14.54 8.57 -19.90
C SER A 192 16.07 8.45 -19.83
N THR A 193 16.77 9.50 -20.24
CA THR A 193 18.23 9.59 -20.25
C THR A 193 18.69 10.92 -19.68
N TYR A 194 18.21 11.23 -18.46
CA TYR A 194 18.56 12.44 -17.73
C TYR A 194 20.08 12.54 -17.52
N ILE A 195 20.71 11.39 -17.29
CA ILE A 195 22.17 11.20 -17.25
C ILE A 195 22.58 10.05 -18.16
N ALA A 196 23.88 9.97 -18.46
CA ALA A 196 24.43 8.82 -19.18
C ALA A 196 24.19 7.52 -18.39
N GLY A 197 23.73 6.48 -19.09
CA GLY A 197 23.37 5.20 -18.49
C GLY A 197 21.89 5.03 -18.18
N GLY A 198 21.09 6.10 -18.31
CA GLY A 198 19.63 6.07 -18.16
C GLY A 198 19.17 6.48 -16.76
N LEU A 199 18.31 7.45 -16.71
CA LEU A 199 17.54 7.90 -15.55
C LEU A 199 16.37 8.73 -16.07
N ASP A 200 15.19 8.51 -15.55
CA ASP A 200 14.03 9.31 -15.88
C ASP A 200 14.12 10.68 -15.22
N GLY A 201 13.97 11.72 -16.04
CA GLY A 201 14.11 13.11 -15.59
C GLY A 201 12.80 13.88 -15.69
N ASP A 202 12.43 14.53 -14.61
CA ASP A 202 11.16 15.20 -14.39
C ASP A 202 11.31 16.68 -14.11
N ILE A 203 10.30 17.46 -14.49
CA ILE A 203 10.17 18.86 -14.10
C ILE A 203 8.78 19.12 -13.54
N ASP A 204 8.73 19.77 -12.37
CA ASP A 204 7.49 20.26 -11.77
C ASP A 204 7.03 21.55 -12.48
N LEU A 205 5.86 21.50 -13.09
CA LEU A 205 5.31 22.63 -13.85
C LEU A 205 4.42 23.58 -13.03
N THR A 206 3.96 23.14 -11.87
CA THR A 206 2.91 23.81 -11.10
C THR A 206 3.24 24.06 -9.64
N GLY A 207 4.31 23.47 -9.12
CA GLY A 207 4.65 23.42 -7.70
C GLY A 207 3.92 22.29 -6.97
N ILE A 208 3.38 21.29 -7.69
CA ILE A 208 2.60 20.20 -7.12
C ILE A 208 3.45 19.30 -6.22
N THR A 209 4.76 19.22 -6.45
CA THR A 209 5.68 18.45 -5.60
C THR A 209 5.86 19.07 -4.20
N ASP A 210 5.35 20.29 -3.94
CA ASP A 210 5.23 20.84 -2.58
C ASP A 210 4.14 20.19 -1.74
N ASN A 211 3.20 19.52 -2.38
CA ASN A 211 2.10 18.90 -1.66
C ASN A 211 2.63 17.86 -0.66
N GLY A 212 2.17 17.97 0.60
CA GLY A 212 2.72 17.19 1.72
C GLY A 212 3.91 17.86 2.43
N TYR A 213 4.49 18.91 1.86
CA TYR A 213 5.67 19.61 2.37
C TYR A 213 5.44 21.09 2.70
N LYS A 214 4.25 21.63 2.36
CA LYS A 214 3.85 23.03 2.57
C LYS A 214 3.62 23.32 4.02
N ASN A 215 4.28 23.43 4.91
CA ASN A 215 4.10 23.88 6.32
C ASN A 215 5.25 23.42 7.25
N GLY A 216 6.46 23.27 6.70
CA GLY A 216 7.58 22.80 7.52
C GLY A 216 7.38 21.37 8.04
N ASN A 217 6.44 20.63 7.49
CA ASN A 217 6.28 19.19 7.71
C ASN A 217 7.31 18.40 6.87
N SER A 218 8.55 18.87 6.79
CA SER A 218 9.67 17.96 6.73
C SER A 218 9.69 17.27 8.10
N GLN A 219 8.75 16.37 8.34
CA GLN A 219 8.98 15.37 9.35
C GLN A 219 10.21 14.60 8.85
N LYS A 220 11.41 15.05 9.33
CA LYS A 220 12.48 14.13 9.64
C LYS A 220 11.76 12.85 10.03
N PRO A 221 12.10 11.69 9.43
CA PRO A 221 11.59 10.46 9.98
C PRO A 221 11.86 10.62 11.47
N THR A 222 10.87 11.00 12.22
CA THR A 222 10.91 10.77 13.62
C THR A 222 11.03 9.28 13.66
N SER A 223 12.26 8.83 13.88
CA SER A 223 12.47 7.81 14.84
C SER A 223 11.65 8.27 16.07
N GLN A 224 10.35 8.19 15.96
CA GLN A 224 9.49 7.95 17.06
C GLN A 224 9.72 6.47 17.34
N THR A 225 10.83 6.24 17.98
CA THR A 225 10.75 5.51 19.23
C THR A 225 9.55 6.14 19.91
N PRO A 226 8.40 5.45 19.98
CA PRO A 226 7.30 5.91 20.80
C PRO A 226 7.99 6.20 22.13
N ALA A 227 7.90 7.44 22.60
CA ALA A 227 8.31 7.75 23.95
C ALA A 227 7.59 6.68 24.77
N VAL A 228 8.39 5.80 25.35
CA VAL A 228 7.95 4.81 26.30
C VAL A 228 7.30 5.68 27.39
N GLN A 229 5.97 5.84 27.31
CA GLN A 229 5.23 6.06 28.53
C GLN A 229 5.60 4.87 29.39
N GLN A 230 6.37 5.12 30.43
CA GLN A 230 6.57 4.19 31.53
C GLN A 230 5.20 3.90 32.15
N GLY A 231 4.45 3.07 31.43
CA GLY A 231 3.28 2.40 31.90
C GLY A 231 3.70 1.02 32.35
N LYS A 232 3.72 0.80 33.65
CA LYS A 232 3.78 -0.47 34.37
C LYS A 232 4.32 -1.65 33.53
N GLN A 233 5.55 -2.10 33.88
CA GLN A 233 6.07 -3.40 33.46
C GLN A 233 5.04 -4.47 33.84
N ILE A 234 4.30 -4.92 32.83
CA ILE A 234 3.53 -6.15 32.93
C ILE A 234 4.52 -7.24 32.55
N HIS A 235 4.98 -8.02 33.52
CA HIS A 235 5.76 -9.24 33.28
C HIS A 235 4.87 -10.21 32.47
N GLN A 236 4.97 -10.16 31.15
CA GLN A 236 4.43 -11.20 30.27
C GLN A 236 5.42 -12.38 30.30
N ALA A 237 4.90 -13.58 30.51
CA ALA A 237 5.70 -14.80 30.36
C ALA A 237 6.14 -14.90 28.90
N THR A 238 7.42 -14.73 28.64
CA THR A 238 8.03 -14.96 27.33
C THR A 238 8.62 -16.35 27.30
N HIS A 239 8.54 -17.02 26.14
CA HIS A 239 9.23 -18.28 25.89
C HIS A 239 10.01 -18.18 24.57
N ASN A 240 10.92 -19.11 24.38
CA ASN A 240 11.77 -19.15 23.20
C ASN A 240 11.08 -19.97 22.08
N TYR A 241 11.19 -19.47 20.87
CA TYR A 241 10.76 -20.16 19.65
C TYR A 241 11.97 -20.34 18.73
N THR A 242 12.20 -21.55 18.24
CA THR A 242 13.23 -21.80 17.23
C THR A 242 12.62 -21.67 15.85
N VAL A 243 13.12 -20.73 15.07
CA VAL A 243 12.69 -20.45 13.68
C VAL A 243 12.88 -21.70 12.83
N ARG A 244 11.89 -22.07 12.06
CA ARG A 244 11.88 -23.22 11.15
C ARG A 244 12.08 -22.77 9.70
N PRO A 245 12.48 -23.65 8.78
CA PRO A 245 12.49 -23.35 7.35
C PRO A 245 11.09 -22.89 6.89
N GLY A 246 11.03 -21.73 6.22
CA GLY A 246 9.79 -21.13 5.73
C GLY A 246 9.08 -20.18 6.71
N ASP A 247 9.53 -20.06 7.96
CA ASP A 247 8.97 -19.09 8.91
C ASP A 247 9.34 -17.65 8.52
N SER A 248 8.39 -16.75 8.72
CA SER A 248 8.58 -15.30 8.68
C SER A 248 8.20 -14.66 10.01
N TRP A 249 8.58 -13.37 10.21
CA TRP A 249 8.13 -12.60 11.38
C TRP A 249 6.60 -12.60 11.49
N TRP A 250 5.92 -12.56 10.35
CA TRP A 250 4.46 -12.56 10.29
C TRP A 250 3.87 -13.92 10.71
N ASP A 251 4.42 -15.04 10.20
CA ASP A 251 3.92 -16.39 10.52
C ASP A 251 4.07 -16.66 12.01
N ILE A 252 5.24 -16.31 12.58
CA ILE A 252 5.51 -16.52 14.00
C ILE A 252 4.65 -15.59 14.85
N ALA A 253 4.52 -14.30 14.49
CA ALA A 253 3.67 -13.36 15.20
C ALA A 253 2.21 -13.82 15.21
N THR A 254 1.70 -14.23 14.06
CA THR A 254 0.33 -14.77 13.90
C THR A 254 0.11 -16.00 14.79
N LYS A 255 1.07 -16.92 14.80
CA LYS A 255 1.02 -18.15 15.62
C LYS A 255 0.90 -17.85 17.13
N TYR A 256 1.47 -16.74 17.58
CA TYR A 256 1.46 -16.34 18.99
C TYR A 256 0.51 -15.19 19.30
N GLY A 257 -0.31 -14.78 18.32
CA GLY A 257 -1.28 -13.70 18.50
C GLY A 257 -0.63 -12.34 18.75
N LEU A 258 0.58 -12.13 18.24
CA LEU A 258 1.32 -10.89 18.35
C LEU A 258 1.22 -10.07 17.06
N ASP A 259 1.36 -8.77 17.18
CA ASP A 259 1.75 -7.93 16.05
C ASP A 259 3.21 -8.22 15.68
N MET A 260 3.53 -8.32 14.37
CA MET A 260 4.88 -8.71 13.94
C MET A 260 5.95 -7.67 14.28
N ASN A 261 5.60 -6.37 14.32
CA ASN A 261 6.54 -5.33 14.75
C ASN A 261 6.80 -5.45 16.24
N THR A 262 5.77 -5.76 17.03
CA THR A 262 5.89 -6.05 18.46
C THR A 262 6.80 -7.25 18.68
N LEU A 263 6.63 -8.34 17.93
CA LEU A 263 7.48 -9.53 18.01
C LEU A 263 8.94 -9.21 17.68
N ALA A 264 9.20 -8.45 16.60
CA ALA A 264 10.55 -8.05 16.22
C ALA A 264 11.19 -7.15 17.29
N GLN A 265 10.46 -6.17 17.82
CA GLN A 265 10.91 -5.28 18.90
C GLN A 265 11.22 -6.04 20.20
N MET A 266 10.43 -7.06 20.57
CA MET A 266 10.70 -7.92 21.71
C MET A 266 12.04 -8.66 21.56
N ASN A 267 12.53 -8.81 20.34
CA ASN A 267 13.80 -9.43 19.99
C ASN A 267 14.91 -8.41 19.71
N GLY A 268 14.69 -7.12 20.04
CA GLY A 268 15.68 -6.05 19.86
C GLY A 268 15.96 -5.72 18.39
N THR A 269 15.03 -6.01 17.49
CA THR A 269 15.21 -5.87 16.05
C THR A 269 13.96 -5.30 15.37
N THR A 270 13.94 -5.27 14.05
CA THR A 270 12.79 -4.85 13.23
C THR A 270 12.35 -5.98 12.31
N ILE A 271 11.13 -5.90 11.77
CA ILE A 271 10.61 -6.87 10.80
C ILE A 271 11.44 -6.97 9.51
N ASN A 272 12.32 -5.99 9.26
CA ASN A 272 13.23 -5.97 8.12
C ASN A 272 14.49 -6.82 8.35
N THR A 273 14.72 -7.28 9.59
CA THR A 273 15.83 -8.18 9.90
C THR A 273 15.45 -9.59 9.47
N THR A 274 16.26 -10.19 8.61
CA THR A 274 16.06 -11.57 8.19
C THR A 274 16.24 -12.51 9.39
N ILE A 275 15.28 -13.41 9.59
CA ILE A 275 15.40 -14.53 10.53
C ILE A 275 15.78 -15.80 9.78
N TYR A 276 16.58 -16.63 10.41
CA TYR A 276 17.13 -17.85 9.79
C TYR A 276 16.65 -19.10 10.53
N PRO A 277 16.43 -20.22 9.84
CA PRO A 277 16.15 -21.51 10.47
C PRO A 277 17.20 -21.84 11.52
N GLY A 278 16.74 -22.27 12.70
CA GLY A 278 17.60 -22.54 13.87
C GLY A 278 17.82 -21.31 14.78
N GLN A 279 17.49 -20.10 14.34
CA GLN A 279 17.56 -18.91 15.20
C GLN A 279 16.53 -19.02 16.32
N VAL A 280 16.93 -18.68 17.54
CA VAL A 280 16.02 -18.64 18.69
C VAL A 280 15.54 -17.20 18.88
N ILE A 281 14.24 -16.99 18.83
CA ILE A 281 13.59 -15.71 19.11
C ILE A 281 12.67 -15.83 20.31
N ARG A 282 12.54 -14.71 21.06
CA ARG A 282 11.55 -14.60 22.13
C ARG A 282 10.17 -14.37 21.53
N VAL A 283 9.20 -15.17 21.97
CA VAL A 283 7.79 -15.00 21.69
C VAL A 283 7.06 -14.80 23.01
N GLY A 284 6.18 -13.83 23.10
CA GLY A 284 5.24 -13.68 24.21
C GLY A 284 3.89 -14.19 23.74
N TYR A 285 3.10 -14.79 24.63
CA TYR A 285 1.68 -14.74 24.37
C TYR A 285 1.30 -13.27 24.59
N ALA A 286 0.78 -12.56 23.57
CA ALA A 286 -0.14 -11.52 23.92
C ALA A 286 -1.05 -12.18 24.97
N LYS A 287 -1.17 -11.64 26.21
CA LYS A 287 -2.42 -11.87 26.93
C LYS A 287 -3.41 -11.58 25.82
N HIS A 288 -4.03 -12.65 25.32
CA HIS A 288 -5.15 -12.47 24.48
C HIS A 288 -5.93 -11.32 25.11
N VAL A 289 -5.78 -10.10 24.59
CA VAL A 289 -6.99 -9.47 24.24
C VAL A 289 -7.42 -10.40 23.12
N ASN A 290 -8.05 -11.49 23.49
CA ASN A 290 -8.97 -12.12 22.59
C ASN A 290 -9.66 -10.92 21.96
N PRO A 291 -9.74 -10.74 20.68
CA PRO A 291 -10.96 -10.20 20.16
C PRO A 291 -11.92 -11.13 20.87
N ILE A 292 -12.49 -10.61 21.97
CA ILE A 292 -13.12 -11.36 23.04
C ILE A 292 -13.76 -12.55 22.36
N MET A 293 -13.14 -13.76 22.46
CA MET A 293 -13.86 -14.98 22.27
C MET A 293 -14.73 -15.08 23.53
N ASN A 294 -15.59 -14.07 23.67
CA ASN A 294 -16.78 -14.27 24.40
C ASN A 294 -17.59 -15.22 23.53
N ASN A 295 -17.50 -16.51 23.85
CA ASN A 295 -18.61 -17.41 23.63
C ASN A 295 -19.90 -16.86 24.28
N ASP A 296 -19.92 -15.61 24.72
CA ASP A 296 -20.99 -14.89 25.38
C ASP A 296 -21.96 -14.22 24.41
N HIS A 297 -21.91 -14.52 23.13
CA HIS A 297 -23.04 -14.29 22.23
C HIS A 297 -24.12 -15.38 22.34
N ALA A 298 -24.06 -16.22 23.37
CA ALA A 298 -25.13 -17.12 23.74
C ALA A 298 -26.39 -16.30 24.03
N GLY A 299 -27.25 -16.17 23.02
CA GLY A 299 -28.50 -15.39 23.10
C GLY A 299 -28.57 -14.17 22.18
N GLN A 300 -27.46 -13.70 21.58
CA GLN A 300 -27.49 -12.63 20.58
C GLN A 300 -27.64 -13.20 19.16
N SER A 301 -28.56 -12.62 18.38
CA SER A 301 -28.73 -12.96 16.97
C SER A 301 -27.68 -12.28 16.06
N SER A 302 -27.04 -11.24 16.55
CA SER A 302 -25.98 -10.49 15.84
C SER A 302 -25.04 -9.79 16.82
N TRP A 303 -23.80 -9.52 16.37
CA TRP A 303 -22.78 -8.76 17.12
C TRP A 303 -21.88 -7.98 16.16
N THR A 304 -21.18 -6.98 16.67
CA THR A 304 -20.15 -6.25 15.93
C THR A 304 -18.78 -6.69 16.44
N ASP A 305 -17.87 -7.05 15.53
CA ASP A 305 -16.51 -7.42 15.90
C ASP A 305 -15.60 -6.20 16.13
N ALA A 306 -14.34 -6.47 16.51
CA ALA A 306 -13.37 -5.41 16.80
C ALA A 306 -12.98 -4.57 15.56
N LEU A 307 -13.29 -5.04 14.35
CA LEU A 307 -13.06 -4.35 13.09
C LEU A 307 -14.27 -3.50 12.66
N GLY A 308 -15.35 -3.54 13.45
CA GLY A 308 -16.59 -2.82 13.17
C GLY A 308 -17.53 -3.56 12.22
N ASP A 309 -17.27 -4.83 11.90
CA ASP A 309 -18.13 -5.64 11.04
C ASP A 309 -19.27 -6.28 11.83
N THR A 310 -20.49 -6.18 11.31
CA THR A 310 -21.66 -6.79 11.92
C THR A 310 -21.81 -8.24 11.45
N TRP A 311 -21.79 -9.16 12.39
CA TRP A 311 -21.98 -10.59 12.18
C TRP A 311 -23.39 -11.01 12.63
N HIS A 312 -23.99 -11.92 11.87
CA HIS A 312 -25.29 -12.51 12.17
C HIS A 312 -25.11 -13.99 12.40
N LYS A 313 -25.67 -14.48 13.51
CA LYS A 313 -25.63 -15.92 13.85
C LYS A 313 -26.53 -16.70 12.90
N GLU A 314 -25.94 -17.64 12.19
CA GLU A 314 -26.64 -18.53 11.29
C GLU A 314 -25.82 -19.80 11.12
N ASN A 315 -26.41 -20.96 11.41
CA ASN A 315 -25.78 -22.24 11.19
C ASN A 315 -26.23 -22.81 9.85
N GLY A 316 -25.29 -23.25 9.04
CA GLY A 316 -25.60 -23.84 7.75
C GLY A 316 -24.43 -24.56 7.11
N THR A 317 -24.68 -25.03 5.91
CA THR A 317 -23.63 -25.56 5.04
C THR A 317 -23.64 -24.81 3.71
N PHE A 318 -22.44 -24.52 3.22
CA PHE A 318 -22.19 -23.90 1.93
C PHE A 318 -21.41 -24.87 1.07
N THR A 319 -21.89 -25.17 -0.14
CA THR A 319 -21.18 -25.98 -1.12
C THR A 319 -20.71 -25.07 -2.25
N SER A 320 -19.41 -24.92 -2.42
CA SER A 320 -18.82 -24.04 -3.45
C SER A 320 -19.12 -24.60 -4.86
N ASN A 321 -19.37 -23.71 -5.83
CA ASN A 321 -19.47 -24.04 -7.25
C ASN A 321 -18.25 -23.56 -8.06
N THR A 322 -17.30 -22.89 -7.40
CA THR A 322 -16.08 -22.35 -8.00
C THR A 322 -14.90 -22.51 -7.04
N TRP A 323 -13.70 -22.12 -7.47
CA TRP A 323 -12.52 -22.09 -6.62
C TRP A 323 -12.54 -20.85 -5.72
N LEU A 324 -12.42 -21.05 -4.41
CA LEU A 324 -12.48 -20.01 -3.38
C LEU A 324 -11.33 -20.13 -2.39
N HIS A 325 -10.91 -19.00 -1.82
CA HIS A 325 -9.98 -18.99 -0.70
C HIS A 325 -10.70 -19.10 0.63
N LEU A 326 -10.38 -20.09 1.43
CA LEU A 326 -10.65 -20.10 2.86
C LEU A 326 -9.52 -19.34 3.57
N ARG A 327 -9.85 -18.35 4.39
CA ARG A 327 -8.89 -17.38 4.93
C ARG A 327 -8.93 -17.31 6.45
N TRP A 328 -7.87 -16.77 7.05
CA TRP A 328 -7.81 -16.51 8.49
C TRP A 328 -8.58 -15.25 8.93
N GLY A 329 -9.05 -14.43 8.04
CA GLY A 329 -9.87 -13.25 8.32
C GLY A 329 -10.87 -13.01 7.19
N ALA A 330 -11.98 -12.34 7.50
CA ALA A 330 -13.04 -12.03 6.56
C ALA A 330 -12.69 -10.80 5.71
N ARG A 331 -11.57 -10.86 5.03
CA ARG A 331 -11.06 -9.84 4.10
C ARG A 331 -10.35 -10.53 2.93
N PRO A 332 -10.45 -10.01 1.70
CA PRO A 332 -9.70 -10.53 0.57
C PRO A 332 -8.18 -10.52 0.79
N SER A 333 -7.69 -9.55 1.57
CA SER A 333 -6.28 -9.40 1.92
C SER A 333 -5.80 -10.34 3.03
N SER A 334 -6.71 -11.04 3.71
CA SER A 334 -6.31 -11.98 4.77
C SER A 334 -5.64 -13.21 4.16
N SER A 335 -4.64 -13.75 4.86
CA SER A 335 -3.91 -14.93 4.41
C SER A 335 -4.83 -16.12 4.19
N SER A 336 -4.52 -16.89 3.14
CA SER A 336 -5.26 -18.09 2.79
C SER A 336 -4.87 -19.25 3.71
N ILE A 337 -5.88 -19.93 4.26
CA ILE A 337 -5.73 -21.22 4.94
C ILE A 337 -5.61 -22.33 3.89
N ALA A 338 -6.49 -22.27 2.89
CA ALA A 338 -6.57 -23.24 1.81
C ALA A 338 -7.30 -22.63 0.59
N ILE A 339 -7.03 -23.18 -0.57
CA ILE A 339 -7.88 -23.00 -1.76
C ILE A 339 -8.83 -24.19 -1.83
N ILE A 340 -10.13 -23.93 -1.86
CA ILE A 340 -11.16 -24.95 -1.96
C ILE A 340 -11.76 -24.97 -3.36
N GLY A 341 -11.99 -26.15 -3.90
CA GLY A 341 -12.56 -26.35 -5.24
C GLY A 341 -14.08 -26.49 -5.24
N PRO A 342 -14.68 -26.53 -6.44
CA PRO A 342 -16.09 -26.80 -6.61
C PRO A 342 -16.50 -28.12 -5.94
N GLY A 343 -17.67 -28.16 -5.31
CA GLY A 343 -18.19 -29.30 -4.56
C GLY A 343 -17.71 -29.39 -3.11
N THR A 344 -16.77 -28.52 -2.66
CA THR A 344 -16.32 -28.51 -1.26
C THR A 344 -17.43 -27.99 -0.35
N ILE A 345 -17.70 -28.73 0.73
CA ILE A 345 -18.73 -28.38 1.71
C ILE A 345 -18.08 -27.70 2.92
N ILE A 346 -18.53 -26.51 3.25
CA ILE A 346 -18.13 -25.72 4.41
C ILE A 346 -19.31 -25.61 5.38
N LYS A 347 -19.11 -26.01 6.64
CA LYS A 347 -20.06 -25.72 7.71
C LYS A 347 -19.72 -24.36 8.29
N TYR A 348 -20.74 -23.50 8.52
CA TYR A 348 -20.56 -22.17 9.07
C TYR A 348 -21.52 -21.91 10.23
N ASP A 349 -21.19 -20.97 11.10
CA ASP A 349 -21.95 -20.59 12.30
C ASP A 349 -22.37 -19.12 12.32
N ALA A 350 -21.91 -18.33 11.36
CA ALA A 350 -22.26 -16.93 11.21
C ALA A 350 -21.95 -16.41 9.80
N TYR A 351 -22.62 -15.32 9.43
CA TYR A 351 -22.28 -14.56 8.24
C TYR A 351 -22.16 -13.07 8.53
N SER A 352 -21.44 -12.35 7.67
CA SER A 352 -21.34 -10.88 7.68
C SER A 352 -21.31 -10.34 6.27
N ARG A 353 -21.89 -9.15 6.05
CA ARG A 353 -21.89 -8.46 4.77
C ARG A 353 -21.03 -7.20 4.86
N HIS A 354 -19.80 -7.28 4.35
CA HIS A 354 -18.86 -6.17 4.36
C HIS A 354 -17.77 -6.34 3.29
N GLY A 355 -17.07 -5.26 2.96
CA GLY A 355 -15.94 -5.30 2.03
C GLY A 355 -16.29 -5.84 0.64
N GLY A 356 -17.51 -5.61 0.16
CA GLY A 356 -17.99 -6.06 -1.15
C GLY A 356 -18.43 -7.53 -1.22
N TYR A 357 -18.38 -8.27 -0.09
CA TYR A 357 -18.74 -9.69 -0.03
C TYR A 357 -19.70 -10.02 1.10
N VAL A 358 -20.38 -11.17 0.96
CA VAL A 358 -20.96 -11.89 2.09
C VAL A 358 -19.95 -12.96 2.50
N TRP A 359 -19.53 -12.87 3.75
CA TRP A 359 -18.56 -13.78 4.38
C TRP A 359 -19.26 -14.77 5.26
N LEU A 360 -18.84 -16.04 5.20
CA LEU A 360 -19.19 -17.08 6.15
C LEU A 360 -18.05 -17.32 7.13
N ARG A 361 -18.40 -17.57 8.38
CA ARG A 361 -17.46 -17.93 9.45
C ARG A 361 -17.50 -19.43 9.68
N GLN A 362 -16.39 -20.11 9.44
CA GLN A 362 -16.23 -21.54 9.66
C GLN A 362 -15.56 -21.78 11.02
N PRO A 363 -16.22 -22.43 12.00
CA PRO A 363 -15.55 -22.88 13.22
C PRO A 363 -14.45 -23.91 12.92
N ARG A 364 -13.32 -23.78 13.59
CA ARG A 364 -12.15 -24.65 13.49
C ARG A 364 -11.73 -25.12 14.88
N GLU A 365 -10.78 -26.05 14.93
CA GLU A 365 -10.23 -26.54 16.20
C GLU A 365 -9.57 -25.40 17.01
N HIS A 366 -9.50 -25.60 18.33
CA HIS A 366 -8.90 -24.66 19.28
C HIS A 366 -9.57 -23.26 19.31
N GLY A 367 -10.87 -23.18 18.96
CA GLY A 367 -11.62 -21.93 18.98
C GLY A 367 -11.26 -20.93 17.87
N GLN A 368 -10.56 -21.39 16.83
CA GLN A 368 -10.23 -20.59 15.67
C GLN A 368 -11.37 -20.57 14.66
N TYR A 369 -11.30 -19.65 13.71
CA TYR A 369 -12.27 -19.53 12.62
C TYR A 369 -11.56 -19.39 11.28
N GLY A 370 -12.14 -20.03 10.26
CA GLY A 370 -11.85 -19.72 8.88
C GLY A 370 -12.97 -18.86 8.29
N TYR A 371 -12.64 -18.10 7.25
CA TYR A 371 -13.59 -17.20 6.60
C TYR A 371 -13.57 -17.42 5.09
N ILE A 372 -14.76 -17.44 4.48
CA ILE A 372 -14.90 -17.64 3.05
C ILE A 372 -15.91 -16.64 2.49
N ALA A 373 -15.55 -15.97 1.39
CA ALA A 373 -16.50 -15.19 0.62
C ALA A 373 -17.45 -16.15 -0.12
N CYS A 374 -18.72 -16.09 0.19
CA CYS A 374 -19.73 -16.99 -0.40
C CYS A 374 -20.60 -16.33 -1.46
N ARG A 375 -20.55 -14.99 -1.54
CA ARG A 375 -21.40 -14.19 -2.42
C ARG A 375 -20.78 -12.82 -2.65
N ASP A 376 -20.92 -12.26 -3.84
CA ASP A 376 -20.71 -10.84 -4.09
C ASP A 376 -21.83 -10.03 -3.43
N ALA A 377 -21.47 -9.02 -2.64
CA ALA A 377 -22.45 -8.24 -1.89
C ALA A 377 -23.20 -7.22 -2.77
N ASN A 378 -22.65 -6.82 -3.91
CA ASN A 378 -23.23 -5.81 -4.80
C ASN A 378 -24.18 -6.43 -5.83
N THR A 379 -23.74 -7.51 -6.49
CA THR A 379 -24.54 -8.22 -7.51
C THR A 379 -25.46 -9.26 -6.91
N ASN A 380 -25.22 -9.66 -5.66
CA ASN A 380 -25.88 -10.76 -4.98
C ASN A 380 -25.64 -12.14 -5.61
N GLU A 381 -24.66 -12.25 -6.50
CA GLU A 381 -24.25 -13.52 -7.13
C GLU A 381 -23.61 -14.44 -6.10
N ALA A 382 -24.15 -15.66 -5.98
CA ALA A 382 -23.64 -16.67 -5.06
C ALA A 382 -22.53 -17.50 -5.69
N PHE A 383 -21.47 -17.78 -4.93
CA PHE A 383 -20.35 -18.63 -5.34
C PHE A 383 -20.57 -20.11 -4.98
N GLY A 384 -21.78 -20.47 -4.64
CA GLY A 384 -22.19 -21.82 -4.26
C GLY A 384 -23.65 -21.89 -3.82
N THR A 385 -24.01 -23.03 -3.25
CA THR A 385 -25.37 -23.33 -2.74
C THR A 385 -25.36 -23.48 -1.24
N PHE A 386 -26.47 -23.09 -0.61
CA PHE A 386 -26.66 -23.11 0.84
C PHE A 386 -27.68 -24.16 1.24
N LYS A 387 -27.48 -24.79 2.41
CA LYS A 387 -28.42 -25.72 3.06
C LYS A 387 -28.43 -25.49 4.55
#